data_868e52d13fb3f813c11321d972bebf03
#
_entry.id   868e52d13fb3f813c11321d972bebf03
#
_cell.length_a   1.000
_cell.length_b   1.000
_cell.length_c   1.000
_cell.angle_alpha   90.00
_cell.angle_beta   90.00
_cell.angle_gamma   90.00
#
_symmetry.space_group_name_H-M   'P 1'
#
loop_
_entity.id
_entity.type
_entity.pdbx_description
1 polymer ?
#
loop_
_entity_poly.entity_id
_entity_poly.type
_entity_poly.pdbx_seq_one_letter_code
_entity_poly.pdbx_strand_id
1 'polypeptide(L)'
;MPRLRVCTACRDARRLFIRRNSVKISIIVPVYKAEKHLAATLDSLIGQTHADLEIICVNDGSPDTSASILEAYAARDERVRVIEQENQGVSVARNTGMAHATGDILMFVDADDTLVDAACARVHEVFATRQPEALTFGLECDPPEVAPASLRRELAPRDAVYDAFAPDLLFKEHARPYACRTALSADFARRERIMFEPGLGLAEDQVFYFAVYPFA
;
A
#
# COMPACT_ATOMS: atom_id res chain seq x y z
N MET A 1 -16.01 5.94 -25.59
CA MET A 1 -16.02 6.28 -24.16
C MET A 1 -17.02 5.36 -23.48
N PRO A 2 -16.62 4.34 -22.72
CA PRO A 2 -17.56 3.53 -21.96
C PRO A 2 -18.01 4.31 -20.72
N ARG A 3 -19.33 4.40 -20.55
CA ARG A 3 -19.95 5.04 -19.38
C ARG A 3 -19.96 4.06 -18.22
N LEU A 4 -19.37 4.44 -17.09
CA LEU A 4 -19.48 3.77 -15.80
C LEU A 4 -20.96 3.62 -15.42
N ARG A 5 -21.41 2.38 -15.22
CA ARG A 5 -22.69 2.07 -14.53
C ARG A 5 -22.36 1.60 -13.13
N VAL A 6 -22.69 2.40 -12.15
CA VAL A 6 -22.61 2.02 -10.73
C VAL A 6 -23.68 0.98 -10.45
N CYS A 7 -23.30 -0.18 -9.95
CA CYS A 7 -24.20 -1.22 -9.52
C CYS A 7 -25.10 -0.73 -8.38
N THR A 8 -26.44 -0.86 -8.54
CA THR A 8 -27.44 -0.41 -7.57
C THR A 8 -27.56 -1.31 -6.33
N ALA A 9 -26.84 -2.42 -6.27
CA ALA A 9 -26.88 -3.36 -5.13
C ALA A 9 -26.03 -2.90 -3.92
N CYS A 10 -25.11 -1.95 -4.09
CA CYS A 10 -24.30 -1.36 -3.01
C CYS A 10 -25.00 -0.24 -2.22
N ARG A 11 -26.32 -0.12 -2.28
CA ARG A 11 -27.04 1.00 -1.63
C ARG A 11 -27.04 0.97 -0.10
N ASP A 12 -26.80 -0.15 0.53
CA ASP A 12 -26.92 -0.27 1.99
C ASP A 12 -25.60 -0.05 2.77
N ALA A 13 -24.45 -0.16 2.13
CA ALA A 13 -23.16 0.17 2.75
C ALA A 13 -22.90 1.69 2.87
N ARG A 14 -23.73 2.53 2.24
CA ARG A 14 -23.58 4.00 2.22
C ARG A 14 -23.92 4.71 3.53
N ARG A 15 -24.30 4.01 4.59
CA ARG A 15 -24.89 4.66 5.77
C ARG A 15 -23.94 5.06 6.88
N LEU A 16 -22.64 4.81 6.78
CA LEU A 16 -21.71 5.14 7.87
C LEU A 16 -20.47 5.94 7.45
N PHE A 17 -20.30 6.30 6.19
CA PHE A 17 -19.28 7.29 5.85
C PHE A 17 -19.80 8.69 6.20
N ILE A 18 -19.77 9.01 7.49
CA ILE A 18 -19.79 10.39 7.97
C ILE A 18 -18.70 11.09 7.17
N ARG A 19 -19.06 12.14 6.41
CA ARG A 19 -18.12 13.07 5.77
C ARG A 19 -17.06 13.49 6.78
N ARG A 20 -15.99 12.72 6.93
CA ARG A 20 -14.74 13.24 7.44
C ARG A 20 -14.22 14.13 6.33
N ASN A 21 -14.00 15.40 6.63
CA ASN A 21 -13.42 16.38 5.69
C ASN A 21 -11.98 16.02 5.27
N SER A 22 -11.43 14.93 5.76
CA SER A 22 -10.09 14.44 5.55
C SER A 22 -10.09 12.91 5.58
N VAL A 23 -9.48 12.29 4.59
CA VAL A 23 -9.26 10.85 4.49
C VAL A 23 -7.79 10.62 4.79
N LYS A 24 -7.52 10.02 5.94
CA LYS A 24 -6.15 9.76 6.41
C LYS A 24 -5.57 8.52 5.72
N ILE A 25 -4.30 8.58 5.33
CA ILE A 25 -3.57 7.48 4.75
C ILE A 25 -2.58 6.90 5.77
N SER A 26 -2.61 5.60 5.98
CA SER A 26 -1.57 4.87 6.71
C SER A 26 -0.63 4.19 5.71
N ILE A 27 0.64 4.61 5.71
CA ILE A 27 1.69 3.98 4.91
C ILE A 27 2.46 3.02 5.81
N ILE A 28 2.46 1.74 5.45
CA ILE A 28 3.10 0.66 6.20
C ILE A 28 4.41 0.31 5.52
N VAL A 29 5.51 0.40 6.26
CA VAL A 29 6.88 0.15 5.76
C VAL A 29 7.49 -0.98 6.59
N PRO A 30 7.55 -2.21 6.07
CA PRO A 30 8.29 -3.28 6.72
C PRO A 30 9.80 -3.04 6.53
N VAL A 31 10.57 -3.11 7.60
CA VAL A 31 12.01 -2.78 7.58
C VAL A 31 12.83 -3.96 8.11
N TYR A 32 13.71 -4.50 7.26
CA TYR A 32 14.72 -5.48 7.66
C TYR A 32 15.97 -5.35 6.80
N LYS A 33 17.12 -5.01 7.41
CA LYS A 33 18.41 -4.81 6.73
C LYS A 33 18.33 -3.79 5.59
N ALA A 34 17.71 -2.65 5.83
CA ALA A 34 17.43 -1.64 4.81
C ALA A 34 18.34 -0.40 4.90
N GLU A 35 19.40 -0.41 5.68
CA GLU A 35 20.26 0.76 5.98
C GLU A 35 20.70 1.56 4.75
N LYS A 36 20.83 0.90 3.58
CA LYS A 36 21.31 1.56 2.36
C LYS A 36 20.26 2.43 1.65
N HIS A 37 18.99 2.09 1.78
CA HIS A 37 17.89 2.68 1.01
C HIS A 37 16.86 3.38 1.87
N LEU A 38 16.71 2.98 3.13
CA LEU A 38 15.68 3.43 4.05
C LEU A 38 15.57 4.95 4.16
N ALA A 39 16.68 5.68 4.18
CA ALA A 39 16.65 7.14 4.25
C ALA A 39 15.97 7.76 3.02
N ALA A 40 16.26 7.27 1.81
CA ALA A 40 15.63 7.75 0.58
C ALA A 40 14.13 7.40 0.56
N THR A 41 13.76 6.21 1.02
CA THR A 41 12.37 5.80 1.19
C THR A 41 11.65 6.79 2.11
N LEU A 42 12.16 7.00 3.33
CA LEU A 42 11.52 7.88 4.32
C LEU A 42 11.46 9.33 3.85
N ASP A 43 12.49 9.86 3.19
CA ASP A 43 12.47 11.20 2.60
C ASP A 43 11.34 11.34 1.58
N SER A 44 11.09 10.33 0.75
CA SER A 44 9.99 10.33 -0.22
C SER A 44 8.62 10.29 0.44
N LEU A 45 8.49 9.64 1.60
CA LEU A 45 7.24 9.53 2.33
C LEU A 45 6.91 10.82 3.12
N ILE A 46 7.89 11.40 3.81
CA ILE A 46 7.67 12.68 4.51
C ILE A 46 7.50 13.85 3.56
N GLY A 47 8.04 13.75 2.32
CA GLY A 47 7.90 14.73 1.25
C GLY A 47 6.56 14.71 0.52
N GLN A 48 5.63 13.80 0.85
CA GLN A 48 4.34 13.72 0.17
C GLN A 48 3.52 15.00 0.30
N THR A 49 2.88 15.41 -0.80
CA THR A 49 2.04 16.63 -0.85
C THR A 49 0.72 16.50 -0.10
N HIS A 50 0.26 15.27 0.17
CA HIS A 50 -0.88 15.00 1.03
C HIS A 50 -0.43 15.01 2.49
N ALA A 51 -1.01 15.90 3.32
CA ALA A 51 -0.55 16.13 4.69
C ALA A 51 -1.12 15.12 5.71
N ASP A 52 -2.38 14.66 5.50
CA ASP A 52 -3.08 13.79 6.46
C ASP A 52 -2.67 12.33 6.25
N LEU A 53 -1.47 12.00 6.68
CA LEU A 53 -0.91 10.65 6.61
C LEU A 53 -0.16 10.28 7.89
N GLU A 54 0.01 9.00 8.12
CA GLU A 54 0.94 8.43 9.09
C GLU A 54 1.84 7.40 8.38
N ILE A 55 3.07 7.31 8.82
CA ILE A 55 4.09 6.40 8.30
C ILE A 55 4.43 5.42 9.42
N ILE A 56 4.02 4.15 9.26
CA ILE A 56 4.21 3.11 10.26
C ILE A 56 5.35 2.21 9.79
N CYS A 57 6.53 2.44 10.36
CA CYS A 57 7.72 1.65 10.10
C CYS A 57 7.79 0.50 11.08
N VAL A 58 7.75 -0.73 10.60
CA VAL A 58 7.89 -1.92 11.43
C VAL A 58 9.28 -2.49 11.25
N ASN A 59 10.14 -2.27 12.26
CA ASN A 59 11.49 -2.85 12.28
C ASN A 59 11.42 -4.31 12.72
N ASP A 60 11.63 -5.20 11.76
CA ASP A 60 11.54 -6.65 11.94
C ASP A 60 12.88 -7.23 12.42
N GLY A 61 13.41 -6.67 13.53
CA GLY A 61 14.64 -7.11 14.14
C GLY A 61 15.89 -6.92 13.27
N SER A 62 16.03 -5.76 12.63
CA SER A 62 17.19 -5.44 11.78
C SER A 62 18.49 -5.46 12.60
N PRO A 63 19.51 -6.20 12.16
CA PRO A 63 20.82 -6.26 12.84
C PRO A 63 21.77 -5.13 12.38
N ASP A 64 21.38 -4.32 11.40
CA ASP A 64 22.15 -3.20 10.82
C ASP A 64 21.73 -1.86 11.45
N THR A 65 22.12 -0.74 10.84
CA THR A 65 21.82 0.60 11.34
C THR A 65 20.40 1.08 11.05
N SER A 66 19.52 0.25 10.50
CA SER A 66 18.12 0.61 10.16
C SER A 66 17.36 1.18 11.35
N ALA A 67 17.50 0.60 12.56
CA ALA A 67 16.85 1.09 13.77
C ALA A 67 17.23 2.55 14.08
N SER A 68 18.52 2.88 14.03
CA SER A 68 19.00 4.24 14.29
C SER A 68 18.50 5.26 13.25
N ILE A 69 18.37 4.83 11.98
CA ILE A 69 17.77 5.67 10.93
C ILE A 69 16.30 5.94 11.26
N LEU A 70 15.52 4.92 11.60
CA LEU A 70 14.12 5.05 11.97
C LEU A 70 13.91 6.01 13.16
N GLU A 71 14.71 5.86 14.22
CA GLU A 71 14.67 6.75 15.38
C GLU A 71 14.94 8.21 15.01
N ALA A 72 15.93 8.46 14.15
CA ALA A 72 16.26 9.81 13.68
C ALA A 72 15.09 10.45 12.89
N TYR A 73 14.38 9.67 12.06
CA TYR A 73 13.23 10.15 11.31
C TYR A 73 12.00 10.37 12.21
N ALA A 74 11.73 9.47 13.15
CA ALA A 74 10.65 9.65 14.11
C ALA A 74 10.84 10.90 14.99
N ALA A 75 12.09 11.27 15.29
CA ALA A 75 12.40 12.49 16.02
C ALA A 75 12.20 13.77 15.17
N ARG A 76 12.23 13.68 13.84
CA ARG A 76 12.08 14.81 12.89
C ARG A 76 10.65 15.06 12.47
N ASP A 77 9.82 14.02 12.39
CA ASP A 77 8.48 14.10 11.84
C ASP A 77 7.52 13.23 12.67
N GLU A 78 6.55 13.85 13.31
CA GLU A 78 5.56 13.20 14.18
C GLU A 78 4.66 12.18 13.46
N ARG A 79 4.60 12.25 12.13
CA ARG A 79 3.86 11.30 11.31
C ARG A 79 4.57 9.95 11.23
N VAL A 80 5.88 9.89 11.52
CA VAL A 80 6.67 8.66 11.50
C VAL A 80 6.57 7.97 12.85
N ARG A 81 6.05 6.75 12.86
CA ARG A 81 5.91 5.87 14.03
C ARG A 81 6.72 4.62 13.81
N VAL A 82 7.54 4.26 14.78
CA VAL A 82 8.37 3.05 14.74
C VAL A 82 7.77 1.99 15.65
N ILE A 83 7.71 0.78 15.15
CA ILE A 83 7.29 -0.41 15.89
C ILE A 83 8.44 -1.41 15.80
N GLU A 84 8.93 -1.86 16.95
CA GLU A 84 9.97 -2.87 17.02
C GLU A 84 9.36 -4.27 17.24
N GLN A 85 9.83 -5.26 16.51
CA GLN A 85 9.49 -6.66 16.74
C GLN A 85 10.70 -7.57 16.54
N GLU A 86 10.67 -8.79 17.09
CA GLU A 86 11.60 -9.84 16.72
C GLU A 86 11.37 -10.23 15.25
N ASN A 87 12.44 -10.66 14.54
CA ASN A 87 12.31 -11.01 13.14
C ASN A 87 11.34 -12.19 12.92
N GLN A 88 10.26 -11.91 12.21
CA GLN A 88 9.21 -12.87 11.88
C GLN A 88 8.84 -12.84 10.38
N GLY A 89 9.56 -12.04 9.60
CA GLY A 89 9.39 -11.91 8.16
C GLY A 89 8.39 -10.83 7.73
N VAL A 90 8.47 -10.47 6.46
CA VAL A 90 7.77 -9.32 5.85
C VAL A 90 6.26 -9.39 6.01
N SER A 91 5.65 -10.57 5.90
CA SER A 91 4.20 -10.77 6.10
C SER A 91 3.76 -10.35 7.50
N VAL A 92 4.49 -10.78 8.53
CA VAL A 92 4.17 -10.43 9.92
C VAL A 92 4.41 -8.95 10.16
N ALA A 93 5.50 -8.38 9.64
CA ALA A 93 5.77 -6.94 9.75
C ALA A 93 4.66 -6.10 9.10
N ARG A 94 4.20 -6.46 7.88
CA ARG A 94 3.06 -5.78 7.23
C ARG A 94 1.78 -5.92 8.06
N ASN A 95 1.47 -7.11 8.59
CA ASN A 95 0.29 -7.33 9.44
C ASN A 95 0.37 -6.52 10.76
N THR A 96 1.54 -6.45 11.37
CA THR A 96 1.78 -5.60 12.55
C THR A 96 1.50 -4.14 12.21
N GLY A 97 1.99 -3.65 11.07
CA GLY A 97 1.69 -2.30 10.58
C GLY A 97 0.19 -2.07 10.37
N MET A 98 -0.50 -3.01 9.72
CA MET A 98 -1.97 -2.94 9.52
C MET A 98 -2.73 -2.88 10.84
N ALA A 99 -2.32 -3.65 11.85
CA ALA A 99 -2.97 -3.65 13.17
C ALA A 99 -2.82 -2.32 13.92
N HIS A 100 -1.78 -1.54 13.64
CA HIS A 100 -1.52 -0.25 14.25
C HIS A 100 -2.00 0.95 13.39
N ALA A 101 -2.48 0.70 12.18
CA ALA A 101 -2.97 1.71 11.27
C ALA A 101 -4.29 2.33 11.76
N THR A 102 -4.36 3.66 11.73
CA THR A 102 -5.53 4.45 12.13
C THR A 102 -6.18 5.18 10.96
N GLY A 103 -5.57 5.13 9.79
CA GLY A 103 -6.07 5.77 8.57
C GLY A 103 -7.24 5.03 7.94
N ASP A 104 -7.88 5.72 7.01
CA ASP A 104 -8.99 5.21 6.21
C ASP A 104 -8.50 4.40 5.00
N ILE A 105 -7.27 4.66 4.58
CA ILE A 105 -6.60 3.99 3.47
C ILE A 105 -5.30 3.37 3.97
N LEU A 106 -5.04 2.12 3.59
CA LEU A 106 -3.79 1.41 3.83
C LEU A 106 -2.96 1.39 2.55
N MET A 107 -1.70 1.80 2.63
CA MET A 107 -0.69 1.67 1.58
C MET A 107 0.51 0.90 2.12
N PHE A 108 1.19 0.18 1.24
CA PHE A 108 2.40 -0.55 1.57
C PHE A 108 3.56 -0.02 0.72
N VAL A 109 4.70 0.22 1.33
CA VAL A 109 5.93 0.67 0.65
C VAL A 109 7.09 -0.14 1.20
N ASP A 110 7.83 -0.79 0.32
CA ASP A 110 9.01 -1.53 0.73
C ASP A 110 10.16 -0.56 1.09
N ALA A 111 11.03 -0.96 2.01
CA ALA A 111 12.05 -0.08 2.59
C ALA A 111 13.18 0.33 1.63
N ASP A 112 13.12 -0.12 0.38
CA ASP A 112 14.01 0.20 -0.73
C ASP A 112 13.29 0.86 -1.92
N ASP A 113 11.98 1.13 -1.79
CA ASP A 113 11.17 1.82 -2.77
C ASP A 113 10.94 3.30 -2.40
N THR A 114 10.60 4.12 -3.39
CA THR A 114 10.25 5.54 -3.20
C THR A 114 8.92 5.87 -3.85
N LEU A 115 8.20 6.84 -3.27
CA LEU A 115 6.98 7.40 -3.87
C LEU A 115 7.28 8.74 -4.55
N VAL A 116 6.62 8.98 -5.69
CA VAL A 116 6.61 10.34 -6.28
C VAL A 116 5.81 11.28 -5.37
N ASP A 117 6.16 12.56 -5.33
CA ASP A 117 5.64 13.56 -4.37
C ASP A 117 4.11 13.65 -4.31
N ALA A 118 3.42 13.38 -5.41
CA ALA A 118 1.95 13.46 -5.50
C ALA A 118 1.24 12.11 -5.34
N ALA A 119 1.95 11.02 -5.00
CA ALA A 119 1.36 9.68 -4.96
C ALA A 119 0.19 9.60 -3.97
N CYS A 120 0.38 10.02 -2.73
CA CYS A 120 -0.66 10.02 -1.71
C CYS A 120 -1.83 10.94 -2.06
N ALA A 121 -1.57 12.10 -2.65
CA ALA A 121 -2.62 13.02 -3.08
C ALA A 121 -3.50 12.40 -4.19
N ARG A 122 -2.91 11.68 -5.13
CA ARG A 122 -3.64 10.96 -6.19
C ARG A 122 -4.44 9.79 -5.64
N VAL A 123 -3.87 9.01 -4.73
CA VAL A 123 -4.58 7.92 -4.03
C VAL A 123 -5.78 8.50 -3.28
N HIS A 124 -5.57 9.56 -2.50
CA HIS A 124 -6.63 10.27 -1.80
C HIS A 124 -7.77 10.71 -2.75
N GLU A 125 -7.43 11.35 -3.88
CA GLU A 125 -8.41 11.81 -4.88
C GLU A 125 -9.29 10.66 -5.40
N VAL A 126 -8.68 9.51 -5.73
CA VAL A 126 -9.42 8.33 -6.21
C VAL A 126 -10.35 7.79 -5.13
N PHE A 127 -9.88 7.64 -3.89
CA PHE A 127 -10.71 7.17 -2.79
C PHE A 127 -11.83 8.15 -2.43
N ALA A 128 -11.57 9.45 -2.45
CA ALA A 128 -12.57 10.49 -2.19
C ALA A 128 -13.69 10.53 -3.26
N THR A 129 -13.35 10.25 -4.53
CA THR A 129 -14.29 10.37 -5.65
C THR A 129 -14.96 9.06 -6.05
N ARG A 130 -14.22 7.95 -6.03
CA ARG A 130 -14.68 6.64 -6.51
C ARG A 130 -14.99 5.64 -5.40
N GLN A 131 -14.41 5.84 -4.20
CA GLN A 131 -14.56 4.96 -3.03
C GLN A 131 -14.29 3.47 -3.34
N PRO A 132 -13.15 3.14 -3.98
CA PRO A 132 -12.83 1.75 -4.28
C PRO A 132 -12.49 0.99 -3.00
N GLU A 133 -12.64 -0.32 -3.01
CA GLU A 133 -12.13 -1.19 -1.95
C GLU A 133 -10.63 -1.45 -2.11
N ALA A 134 -10.16 -1.56 -3.35
CA ALA A 134 -8.76 -1.68 -3.70
C ALA A 134 -8.40 -0.78 -4.89
N LEU A 135 -7.21 -0.22 -4.87
CA LEU A 135 -6.60 0.55 -5.96
C LEU A 135 -5.20 0.01 -6.22
N THR A 136 -4.93 -0.35 -7.48
CA THR A 136 -3.58 -0.72 -7.92
C THR A 136 -3.03 0.39 -8.81
N PHE A 137 -1.80 0.82 -8.55
CA PHE A 137 -1.13 1.89 -9.31
C PHE A 137 0.13 1.39 -10.01
N GLY A 138 0.68 2.21 -10.91
CA GLY A 138 1.90 1.88 -11.66
C GLY A 138 3.14 1.95 -10.80
N LEU A 139 4.17 1.18 -11.19
CA LEU A 139 5.53 1.29 -10.68
C LEU A 139 6.48 1.59 -11.84
N GLU A 140 7.53 2.34 -11.55
CA GLU A 140 8.66 2.56 -12.44
C GLU A 140 9.91 1.96 -11.81
N CYS A 141 10.74 1.32 -12.65
CA CYS A 141 12.03 0.80 -12.19
C CYS A 141 13.08 1.87 -12.42
N ASP A 142 13.89 2.17 -11.40
CA ASP A 142 15.00 3.11 -11.48
C ASP A 142 16.31 2.43 -11.07
N PRO A 143 17.32 2.38 -11.95
CA PRO A 143 17.26 2.83 -13.34
C PRO A 143 16.42 1.89 -14.24
N PRO A 144 15.81 2.39 -15.32
CA PRO A 144 14.88 1.61 -16.15
C PRO A 144 15.48 0.33 -16.76
N GLU A 145 16.81 0.29 -16.92
CA GLU A 145 17.53 -0.81 -17.53
C GLU A 145 17.56 -2.08 -16.67
N VAL A 146 17.36 -1.97 -15.37
CA VAL A 146 17.38 -3.13 -14.46
C VAL A 146 16.18 -4.05 -14.67
N ALA A 147 15.11 -3.56 -15.28
CA ALA A 147 13.91 -4.33 -15.54
C ALA A 147 13.73 -4.67 -17.02
N PRO A 148 13.40 -5.93 -17.37
CA PRO A 148 13.02 -6.29 -18.73
C PRO A 148 11.84 -5.45 -19.24
N ALA A 149 11.79 -5.20 -20.56
CA ALA A 149 10.70 -4.42 -21.17
C ALA A 149 9.30 -5.03 -20.93
N SER A 150 9.20 -6.36 -20.77
CA SER A 150 7.97 -7.05 -20.38
C SER A 150 7.49 -6.62 -19.00
N LEU A 151 8.39 -6.62 -17.99
CA LEU A 151 8.07 -6.24 -16.62
C LEU A 151 7.66 -4.77 -16.54
N ARG A 152 8.39 -3.87 -17.22
CA ARG A 152 8.01 -2.45 -17.26
C ARG A 152 6.61 -2.22 -17.84
N ARG A 153 6.22 -2.98 -18.87
CA ARG A 153 4.85 -2.92 -19.43
C ARG A 153 3.79 -3.44 -18.45
N GLU A 154 4.12 -4.44 -17.65
CA GLU A 154 3.22 -4.99 -16.63
C GLU A 154 3.04 -4.03 -15.45
N LEU A 155 4.08 -3.29 -15.10
CA LEU A 155 4.06 -2.32 -13.99
C LEU A 155 3.48 -0.97 -14.39
N ALA A 156 3.34 -0.69 -15.70
CA ALA A 156 2.77 0.58 -16.18
C ALA A 156 1.33 0.79 -15.66
N PRO A 157 0.96 2.03 -15.33
CA PRO A 157 -0.40 2.34 -14.88
C PRO A 157 -1.42 2.09 -15.99
N ARG A 158 -2.64 1.68 -15.62
CA ARG A 158 -3.77 1.45 -16.51
C ARG A 158 -5.02 2.10 -15.94
N ASP A 159 -5.86 2.61 -16.80
CA ASP A 159 -7.15 3.18 -16.41
C ASP A 159 -8.26 2.13 -16.65
N ALA A 160 -8.34 1.16 -15.74
CA ALA A 160 -9.38 0.13 -15.74
C ALA A 160 -10.10 0.11 -14.38
N VAL A 161 -11.42 -0.06 -14.43
CA VAL A 161 -12.26 -0.16 -13.24
C VAL A 161 -13.08 -1.44 -13.35
N TYR A 162 -13.09 -2.20 -12.28
CA TYR A 162 -13.86 -3.45 -12.15
C TYR A 162 -14.83 -3.29 -10.97
N ASP A 163 -16.10 -3.58 -11.21
CA ASP A 163 -17.15 -3.56 -10.17
C ASP A 163 -17.24 -4.88 -9.39
N ALA A 164 -16.50 -5.91 -9.84
CA ALA A 164 -16.39 -7.21 -9.21
C ALA A 164 -15.15 -7.92 -9.74
N PHE A 165 -14.71 -8.96 -9.03
CA PHE A 165 -13.60 -9.78 -9.50
C PHE A 165 -13.86 -10.33 -10.91
N ALA A 166 -12.93 -10.04 -11.81
CA ALA A 166 -12.90 -10.62 -13.15
C ALA A 166 -11.51 -11.24 -13.39
N PRO A 167 -11.42 -12.48 -13.90
CA PRO A 167 -10.14 -13.10 -14.24
C PRO A 167 -9.29 -12.23 -15.18
N ASP A 168 -9.92 -11.42 -16.02
CA ASP A 168 -9.27 -10.47 -16.91
C ASP A 168 -8.36 -9.48 -16.17
N LEU A 169 -8.68 -9.12 -14.93
CA LEU A 169 -7.83 -8.29 -14.08
C LEU A 169 -6.43 -8.87 -13.93
N LEU A 170 -6.32 -10.19 -13.73
CA LEU A 170 -5.04 -10.87 -13.56
C LEU A 170 -4.39 -11.22 -14.91
N PHE A 171 -5.17 -11.68 -15.88
CA PHE A 171 -4.63 -12.29 -17.11
C PHE A 171 -4.50 -11.31 -18.28
N LYS A 172 -5.37 -10.31 -18.38
CA LYS A 172 -5.32 -9.31 -19.45
C LYS A 172 -4.72 -7.98 -18.99
N GLU A 173 -5.14 -7.52 -17.81
CA GLU A 173 -4.64 -6.25 -17.27
C GLU A 173 -3.28 -6.41 -16.59
N HIS A 174 -2.79 -7.66 -16.45
CA HIS A 174 -1.52 -7.95 -15.81
C HIS A 174 -1.38 -7.22 -14.46
N ALA A 175 -2.48 -7.12 -13.72
CA ALA A 175 -2.48 -6.57 -12.37
C ALA A 175 -1.71 -7.52 -11.46
N ARG A 176 -0.38 -7.63 -11.70
CA ARG A 176 0.47 -8.46 -10.86
C ARG A 176 0.49 -7.88 -9.46
N PRO A 177 0.30 -8.76 -8.52
CA PRO A 177 0.21 -8.41 -7.13
C PRO A 177 1.60 -8.10 -6.55
N TYR A 178 1.85 -6.81 -6.37
CA TYR A 178 2.94 -6.34 -5.51
C TYR A 178 2.30 -5.46 -4.44
N ALA A 179 2.53 -5.75 -3.17
CA ALA A 179 1.95 -4.98 -2.08
C ALA A 179 2.29 -3.49 -2.21
N CYS A 180 3.52 -3.17 -2.61
CA CYS A 180 4.01 -1.80 -2.80
C CYS A 180 3.30 -1.00 -3.91
N ARG A 181 2.38 -1.61 -4.68
CA ARG A 181 1.57 -0.90 -5.69
C ARG A 181 0.07 -0.92 -5.38
N THR A 182 -0.31 -1.15 -4.12
CA THR A 182 -1.71 -1.28 -3.73
C THR A 182 -2.07 -0.35 -2.59
N ALA A 183 -3.23 0.27 -2.73
CA ALA A 183 -3.93 0.93 -1.64
C ALA A 183 -5.27 0.24 -1.39
N LEU A 184 -5.62 0.02 -0.12
CA LEU A 184 -6.86 -0.63 0.30
C LEU A 184 -7.69 0.30 1.18
N SER A 185 -9.02 0.21 1.07
CA SER A 185 -9.89 0.70 2.12
C SER A 185 -9.59 -0.04 3.42
N ALA A 186 -9.29 0.68 4.50
CA ALA A 186 -9.04 0.06 5.79
C ALA A 186 -10.30 -0.65 6.34
N ASP A 187 -11.49 -0.15 6.04
CA ASP A 187 -12.76 -0.80 6.40
C ASP A 187 -12.96 -2.10 5.63
N PHE A 188 -12.63 -2.12 4.34
CA PHE A 188 -12.63 -3.34 3.54
C PHE A 188 -11.67 -4.37 4.12
N ALA A 189 -10.41 -3.99 4.35
CA ALA A 189 -9.42 -4.90 4.88
C ALA A 189 -9.84 -5.51 6.23
N ARG A 190 -10.44 -4.71 7.13
CA ARG A 190 -10.96 -5.18 8.42
C ARG A 190 -12.18 -6.09 8.27
N ARG A 191 -13.14 -5.72 7.42
CA ARG A 191 -14.38 -6.45 7.18
C ARG A 191 -14.10 -7.85 6.63
N GLU A 192 -13.25 -7.95 5.65
CA GLU A 192 -12.88 -9.22 4.98
C GLU A 192 -11.72 -9.94 5.67
N ARG A 193 -11.17 -9.37 6.76
CA ARG A 193 -10.03 -9.94 7.50
C ARG A 193 -8.81 -10.18 6.61
N ILE A 194 -8.55 -9.24 5.69
CA ILE A 194 -7.41 -9.31 4.78
C ILE A 194 -6.11 -9.23 5.58
N MET A 195 -5.26 -10.23 5.40
CA MET A 195 -3.95 -10.32 6.05
C MET A 195 -2.94 -10.96 5.10
N PHE A 196 -1.67 -10.65 5.30
CA PHE A 196 -0.57 -11.40 4.68
C PHE A 196 -0.39 -12.74 5.39
N GLU A 197 -0.19 -13.82 4.64
CA GLU A 197 0.02 -15.13 5.21
C GLU A 197 1.42 -15.22 5.83
N PRO A 198 1.56 -15.52 7.14
CA PRO A 198 2.86 -15.68 7.79
C PRO A 198 3.62 -16.90 7.28
N GLY A 199 4.96 -16.83 7.33
CA GLY A 199 5.84 -17.97 7.02
C GLY A 199 6.07 -18.22 5.53
N LEU A 200 5.51 -17.39 4.66
CA LEU A 200 5.85 -17.42 3.24
C LEU A 200 7.14 -16.63 3.00
N GLY A 201 8.18 -17.32 2.54
CA GLY A 201 9.46 -16.68 2.21
C GLY A 201 9.51 -16.12 0.78
N LEU A 202 8.50 -16.44 -0.04
CA LEU A 202 8.39 -15.99 -1.43
C LEU A 202 6.92 -16.03 -1.84
N ALA A 203 6.51 -15.09 -2.71
CA ALA A 203 5.16 -14.98 -3.27
C ALA A 203 4.05 -14.66 -2.25
N GLU A 204 4.38 -14.08 -1.10
CA GLU A 204 3.43 -13.61 -0.09
C GLU A 204 2.46 -12.58 -0.66
N ASP A 205 2.93 -11.73 -1.57
CA ASP A 205 2.12 -10.76 -2.29
C ASP A 205 1.05 -11.43 -3.14
N GLN A 206 1.38 -12.53 -3.82
CA GLN A 206 0.42 -13.25 -4.66
C GLN A 206 -0.70 -13.86 -3.81
N VAL A 207 -0.36 -14.46 -2.67
CA VAL A 207 -1.35 -15.00 -1.73
C VAL A 207 -2.23 -13.90 -1.17
N PHE A 208 -1.65 -12.77 -0.80
CA PHE A 208 -2.38 -11.59 -0.32
C PHE A 208 -3.43 -11.13 -1.33
N TYR A 209 -3.09 -11.07 -2.61
CA TYR A 209 -4.04 -10.66 -3.64
C TYR A 209 -5.15 -11.65 -3.91
N PHE A 210 -4.90 -12.94 -3.74
CA PHE A 210 -5.98 -13.93 -3.77
C PHE A 210 -6.95 -13.75 -2.59
N ALA A 211 -6.51 -13.12 -1.52
CA ALA A 211 -7.38 -12.73 -0.42
C ALA A 211 -8.11 -11.39 -0.68
N VAL A 212 -7.55 -10.49 -1.50
CA VAL A 212 -8.11 -9.16 -1.80
C VAL A 212 -9.12 -9.21 -2.95
N TYR A 213 -8.69 -9.66 -4.12
CA TYR A 213 -9.47 -9.50 -5.35
C TYR A 213 -10.85 -10.17 -5.38
N PRO A 214 -11.08 -11.37 -4.80
CA PRO A 214 -12.40 -11.96 -4.84
C PRO A 214 -13.48 -11.18 -4.07
N PHE A 215 -13.06 -10.25 -3.19
CA PHE A 215 -13.93 -9.51 -2.30
C PHE A 215 -13.94 -8.01 -2.59
N ALA A 216 -12.99 -7.50 -3.39
CA ALA A 216 -12.88 -6.08 -3.74
C ALA A 216 -13.85 -5.65 -4.84
#